data_841c8c136a9c8864f6b4faaa3de6b1b1
#
_entry.id   841c8c136a9c8864f6b4faaa3de6b1b1
#
_cell.length_a   1.000
_cell.length_b   1.000
_cell.length_c   1.000
_cell.angle_alpha   90.00
_cell.angle_beta   90.00
_cell.angle_gamma   90.00
#
_symmetry.space_group_name_H-M   'P 1'
#
loop_
_entity.id
_entity.type
_entity.pdbx_description
1 polymer ?
#
loop_
_entity_poly.entity_id
_entity_poly.type
_entity_poly.pdbx_seq_one_letter_code
_entity_poly.pdbx_strand_id
1 'polypeptide(L)'
;MNLKEILRLVLQGGPGFCQIAVTNACNARCRFCSFPQVAPVERVMADPGRLSRGLEALRNKGVHYLCLTGGEPLLYPDLLPALARAQDLGIQTILCTNGSLLNPASIWDLQALGLETLIISIDAPSASRHDAHRGLPGLTEHIREMVPVARRAGLDPVASVTLSRLIEDLGEMIRFLEELGFRRVTFSYPITRLRSSYLGFADHYSVDFTPEELYRWFSRVQELKSTSSLNILNPWLGLRDLQRQLTQQPGRFPCLAGYKYFFVDWHLQVYRCHYLADPLGPLEEIGQIPPIRDGCHECTIDCYRDPSVYQYLAVSVADGLAALKQGKWLQGLGTLLHPYNFLSLAALLEGRHWLWS
;
A
#
# COMPACT_ATOMS: atom_id res chain seq x y z
N MET A 1 16.48 7.93 -7.82
CA MET A 1 16.43 9.26 -7.12
C MET A 1 17.84 9.67 -6.70
N ASN A 2 18.27 10.90 -6.93
CA ASN A 2 19.60 11.36 -6.53
C ASN A 2 19.61 11.92 -5.09
N LEU A 3 20.82 12.07 -4.48
CA LEU A 3 20.97 12.50 -3.09
C LEU A 3 20.31 13.87 -2.79
N LYS A 4 20.29 14.79 -3.75
CA LYS A 4 19.68 16.11 -3.59
C LYS A 4 18.16 16.01 -3.48
N GLU A 5 17.54 15.14 -4.27
CA GLU A 5 16.10 14.85 -4.23
C GLU A 5 15.71 14.20 -2.90
N ILE A 6 16.49 13.24 -2.44
CA ILE A 6 16.29 12.58 -1.14
C ILE A 6 16.32 13.62 -0.02
N LEU A 7 17.37 14.43 0.02
CA LEU A 7 17.53 15.47 1.03
C LEU A 7 16.36 16.46 0.98
N ARG A 8 15.95 16.88 -0.22
CA ARG A 8 14.78 17.73 -0.41
C ARG A 8 13.51 17.10 0.16
N LEU A 9 13.24 15.83 -0.15
CA LEU A 9 12.07 15.10 0.37
C LEU A 9 12.10 15.00 1.90
N VAL A 10 13.25 14.67 2.48
CA VAL A 10 13.39 14.62 3.95
C VAL A 10 13.11 15.98 4.57
N LEU A 11 13.64 17.06 4.01
CA LEU A 11 13.40 18.44 4.49
C LEU A 11 11.94 18.88 4.33
N GLN A 12 11.19 18.27 3.42
CA GLN A 12 9.76 18.50 3.21
C GLN A 12 8.86 17.55 4.04
N GLY A 13 9.43 16.74 4.91
CA GLY A 13 8.71 15.76 5.74
C GLY A 13 8.37 14.46 5.02
N GLY A 14 9.17 14.09 4.04
CA GLY A 14 9.03 12.86 3.25
C GLY A 14 8.00 12.97 2.11
N PRO A 15 7.98 11.97 1.21
CA PRO A 15 7.06 11.92 0.08
C PRO A 15 5.63 11.63 0.54
N GLY A 16 4.64 12.21 -0.15
CA GLY A 16 3.25 11.81 0.01
C GLY A 16 2.93 10.56 -0.81
N PHE A 17 1.92 9.80 -0.37
CA PHE A 17 1.39 8.61 -1.04
C PHE A 17 -0.13 8.71 -1.16
N CYS A 18 -0.66 8.34 -2.31
CA CYS A 18 -2.10 8.25 -2.52
C CYS A 18 -2.45 6.89 -3.12
N GLN A 19 -3.48 6.26 -2.59
CA GLN A 19 -4.07 5.07 -3.18
C GLN A 19 -5.40 5.45 -3.82
N ILE A 20 -5.56 5.16 -5.12
CA ILE A 20 -6.78 5.45 -5.88
C ILE A 20 -7.42 4.15 -6.35
N ALA A 21 -8.66 3.92 -5.92
CA ALA A 21 -9.51 2.90 -6.49
C ALA A 21 -10.15 3.45 -7.77
N VAL A 22 -9.59 3.14 -8.94
CA VAL A 22 -10.06 3.68 -10.22
C VAL A 22 -11.39 3.06 -10.70
N THR A 23 -11.81 1.97 -10.07
CA THR A 23 -13.09 1.30 -10.35
C THR A 23 -13.54 0.46 -9.16
N ASN A 24 -14.85 0.28 -9.01
CA ASN A 24 -15.42 -0.72 -8.13
C ASN A 24 -15.77 -2.05 -8.84
N ALA A 25 -15.53 -2.15 -10.15
CA ALA A 25 -15.72 -3.39 -10.88
C ALA A 25 -14.56 -4.36 -10.63
N CYS A 26 -14.87 -5.64 -10.44
CA CYS A 26 -13.90 -6.72 -10.34
C CYS A 26 -14.39 -7.95 -11.09
N ASN A 27 -13.47 -8.69 -11.69
CA ASN A 27 -13.74 -9.97 -12.34
C ASN A 27 -13.47 -11.18 -11.42
N ALA A 28 -12.80 -10.98 -10.27
CA ALA A 28 -12.60 -12.01 -9.24
C ALA A 28 -13.80 -12.08 -8.28
N ARG A 29 -13.86 -13.17 -7.48
CA ARG A 29 -14.94 -13.45 -6.52
C ARG A 29 -14.39 -13.83 -5.14
N CYS A 30 -13.36 -13.10 -4.67
CA CYS A 30 -12.72 -13.35 -3.39
C CYS A 30 -13.72 -13.32 -2.24
N ARG A 31 -13.72 -14.36 -1.38
CA ARG A 31 -14.75 -14.56 -0.34
C ARG A 31 -14.74 -13.46 0.74
N PHE A 32 -13.59 -12.89 1.03
CA PHE A 32 -13.44 -11.82 2.03
C PHE A 32 -13.51 -10.40 1.44
N CYS A 33 -13.95 -10.26 0.18
CA CYS A 33 -13.97 -8.98 -0.52
C CYS A 33 -15.39 -8.63 -0.98
N SER A 34 -15.81 -7.38 -0.81
CA SER A 34 -17.14 -6.91 -1.23
C SER A 34 -17.19 -6.36 -2.65
N PHE A 35 -16.08 -6.08 -3.29
CA PHE A 35 -16.06 -5.64 -4.70
C PHE A 35 -16.81 -6.58 -5.66
N PRO A 36 -16.70 -7.92 -5.54
CA PRO A 36 -17.46 -8.83 -6.39
C PRO A 36 -18.98 -8.76 -6.20
N GLN A 37 -19.45 -8.21 -5.08
CA GLN A 37 -20.87 -8.08 -4.75
C GLN A 37 -21.52 -6.87 -5.40
N VAL A 38 -20.73 -5.95 -5.98
CA VAL A 38 -21.23 -4.77 -6.69
C VAL A 38 -22.02 -5.20 -7.92
N ALA A 39 -23.29 -4.88 -7.97
CA ALA A 39 -24.15 -5.20 -9.11
C ALA A 39 -23.62 -4.54 -10.39
N PRO A 40 -23.77 -5.17 -11.57
CA PRO A 40 -23.26 -4.60 -12.83
C PRO A 40 -23.71 -3.17 -13.10
N VAL A 41 -24.96 -2.83 -12.71
CA VAL A 41 -25.53 -1.47 -12.89
C VAL A 41 -24.91 -0.44 -11.93
N GLU A 42 -24.27 -0.87 -10.87
CA GLU A 42 -23.61 -0.01 -9.86
C GLU A 42 -22.11 0.10 -10.08
N ARG A 43 -21.59 -0.56 -11.13
CA ARG A 43 -20.17 -0.50 -11.46
C ARG A 43 -19.81 0.86 -12.02
N VAL A 44 -18.80 1.47 -11.42
CA VAL A 44 -18.33 2.81 -11.74
C VAL A 44 -16.84 2.76 -12.11
N MET A 45 -16.49 3.51 -13.12
CA MET A 45 -15.12 3.83 -13.51
C MET A 45 -14.84 5.30 -13.16
N ALA A 46 -13.67 5.59 -12.66
CA ALA A 46 -13.26 6.96 -12.41
C ALA A 46 -13.31 7.79 -13.70
N ASP A 47 -13.83 9.01 -13.63
CA ASP A 47 -13.80 9.92 -14.79
C ASP A 47 -12.35 10.28 -15.15
N PRO A 48 -11.89 10.02 -16.38
CA PRO A 48 -10.48 10.20 -16.75
C PRO A 48 -10.05 11.67 -16.75
N GLY A 49 -10.95 12.59 -17.11
CA GLY A 49 -10.65 14.01 -17.10
C GLY A 49 -10.48 14.57 -15.68
N ARG A 50 -11.36 14.17 -14.77
CA ARG A 50 -11.27 14.51 -13.34
C ARG A 50 -10.03 13.86 -12.71
N LEU A 51 -9.76 12.57 -13.03
CA LEU A 51 -8.58 11.89 -12.54
C LEU A 51 -7.29 12.61 -12.97
N SER A 52 -7.17 13.01 -14.24
CA SER A 52 -6.02 13.73 -14.75
C SER A 52 -5.77 15.05 -14.00
N ARG A 53 -6.84 15.85 -13.75
CA ARG A 53 -6.73 17.07 -12.93
C ARG A 53 -6.39 16.77 -11.47
N GLY A 54 -6.97 15.68 -10.94
CA GLY A 54 -6.69 15.20 -9.58
C GLY A 54 -5.24 14.78 -9.38
N LEU A 55 -4.62 14.13 -10.37
CA LEU A 55 -3.19 13.77 -10.32
C LEU A 55 -2.29 15.00 -10.23
N GLU A 56 -2.62 16.06 -10.95
CA GLU A 56 -1.90 17.35 -10.84
C GLU A 56 -2.07 17.97 -9.44
N ALA A 57 -3.29 17.96 -8.91
CA ALA A 57 -3.57 18.45 -7.54
C ALA A 57 -2.81 17.61 -6.48
N LEU A 58 -2.74 16.30 -6.64
CA LEU A 58 -1.93 15.40 -5.79
C LEU A 58 -0.44 15.76 -5.84
N ARG A 59 0.10 15.96 -7.03
CA ARG A 59 1.51 16.35 -7.19
C ARG A 59 1.81 17.66 -6.49
N ASN A 60 0.94 18.66 -6.64
CA ASN A 60 1.04 19.96 -5.96
C ASN A 60 0.90 19.82 -4.43
N LYS A 61 0.12 18.86 -3.94
CA LYS A 61 0.02 18.52 -2.50
C LYS A 61 1.27 17.82 -1.95
N GLY A 62 2.22 17.42 -2.81
CA GLY A 62 3.45 16.72 -2.43
C GLY A 62 3.32 15.20 -2.44
N VAL A 63 2.35 14.65 -3.16
CA VAL A 63 2.26 13.21 -3.42
C VAL A 63 3.28 12.84 -4.49
N HIS A 64 4.12 11.85 -4.18
CA HIS A 64 5.19 11.35 -5.04
C HIS A 64 4.96 9.90 -5.45
N TYR A 65 4.12 9.17 -4.71
CA TYR A 65 3.77 7.78 -4.98
C TYR A 65 2.26 7.62 -5.14
N LEU A 66 1.87 6.97 -6.20
CA LEU A 66 0.47 6.68 -6.54
C LEU A 66 0.28 5.18 -6.67
N CYS A 67 -0.60 4.60 -5.87
CA CYS A 67 -1.04 3.21 -6.05
C CYS A 67 -2.40 3.20 -6.75
N LEU A 68 -2.46 2.64 -7.95
CA LEU A 68 -3.71 2.39 -8.66
C LEU A 68 -4.23 1.01 -8.26
N THR A 69 -5.47 0.98 -7.81
CA THR A 69 -6.17 -0.20 -7.30
C THR A 69 -7.67 -0.10 -7.62
N GLY A 70 -8.50 -0.77 -6.86
CA GLY A 70 -9.96 -0.76 -6.97
C GLY A 70 -10.52 -2.16 -6.79
N GLY A 71 -11.54 -2.51 -7.59
CA GLY A 71 -11.91 -3.90 -7.77
C GLY A 71 -10.77 -4.62 -8.52
N GLU A 72 -10.72 -4.44 -9.85
CA GLU A 72 -9.57 -4.84 -10.67
C GLU A 72 -9.17 -3.66 -11.57
N PRO A 73 -8.04 -3.01 -11.34
CA PRO A 73 -7.66 -1.81 -12.09
C PRO A 73 -7.37 -2.08 -13.58
N LEU A 74 -7.02 -3.29 -13.96
CA LEU A 74 -6.84 -3.67 -15.38
C LEU A 74 -8.17 -3.72 -16.16
N LEU A 75 -9.32 -3.60 -15.49
CA LEU A 75 -10.62 -3.36 -16.14
C LEU A 75 -10.86 -1.88 -16.46
N TYR A 76 -10.07 -0.98 -15.92
CA TYR A 76 -10.23 0.46 -16.16
C TYR A 76 -9.65 0.83 -17.54
N PRO A 77 -10.49 1.30 -18.51
CA PRO A 77 -10.03 1.53 -19.89
C PRO A 77 -8.95 2.60 -20.00
N ASP A 78 -8.99 3.60 -19.10
CA ASP A 78 -8.07 4.74 -19.10
C ASP A 78 -6.87 4.52 -18.16
N LEU A 79 -6.51 3.26 -17.82
CA LEU A 79 -5.38 2.95 -16.95
C LEU A 79 -4.06 3.44 -17.54
N LEU A 80 -3.77 3.13 -18.82
CA LEU A 80 -2.53 3.53 -19.46
C LEU A 80 -2.44 5.06 -19.61
N PRO A 81 -3.48 5.80 -20.05
CA PRO A 81 -3.50 7.26 -19.98
C PRO A 81 -3.24 7.84 -18.57
N ALA A 82 -3.80 7.23 -17.52
CA ALA A 82 -3.57 7.68 -16.14
C ALA A 82 -2.10 7.47 -15.70
N LEU A 83 -1.49 6.34 -16.07
CA LEU A 83 -0.07 6.07 -15.83
C LEU A 83 0.84 7.04 -16.58
N ALA A 84 0.56 7.30 -17.87
CA ALA A 84 1.29 8.29 -18.66
C ALA A 84 1.23 9.68 -17.99
N ARG A 85 0.03 10.10 -17.56
CA ARG A 85 -0.13 11.38 -16.87
C ARG A 85 0.63 11.45 -15.55
N ALA A 86 0.63 10.37 -14.78
CA ALA A 86 1.41 10.29 -13.52
C ALA A 86 2.92 10.40 -13.80
N GLN A 87 3.41 9.71 -14.83
CA GLN A 87 4.81 9.78 -15.28
C GLN A 87 5.20 11.23 -15.69
N ASP A 88 4.38 11.90 -16.48
CA ASP A 88 4.61 13.30 -16.89
C ASP A 88 4.71 14.25 -15.68
N LEU A 89 3.96 13.96 -14.63
CA LEU A 89 3.98 14.72 -13.38
C LEU A 89 5.13 14.31 -12.44
N GLY A 90 5.94 13.32 -12.79
CA GLY A 90 7.00 12.77 -11.95
C GLY A 90 6.46 12.08 -10.68
N ILE A 91 5.30 11.44 -10.78
CA ILE A 91 4.71 10.59 -9.74
C ILE A 91 5.08 9.15 -10.03
N GLN A 92 5.71 8.47 -9.09
CA GLN A 92 6.01 7.05 -9.18
C GLN A 92 4.75 6.22 -8.98
N THR A 93 4.54 5.23 -9.84
CA THR A 93 3.28 4.48 -9.89
C THR A 93 3.44 3.05 -9.42
N ILE A 94 2.44 2.59 -8.69
CA ILE A 94 2.28 1.23 -8.20
C ILE A 94 0.95 0.72 -8.73
N LEU A 95 0.90 -0.51 -9.21
CA LEU A 95 -0.33 -1.16 -9.67
C LEU A 95 -0.61 -2.40 -8.81
N CYS A 96 -1.77 -2.44 -8.15
CA CYS A 96 -2.24 -3.61 -7.42
C CYS A 96 -3.31 -4.34 -8.22
N THR A 97 -3.03 -5.56 -8.67
CA THR A 97 -3.91 -6.36 -9.54
C THR A 97 -4.08 -7.79 -9.03
N ASN A 98 -5.16 -8.44 -9.42
CA ASN A 98 -5.31 -9.88 -9.25
C ASN A 98 -4.50 -10.69 -10.28
N GLY A 99 -3.96 -10.04 -11.29
CA GLY A 99 -3.08 -10.63 -12.30
C GLY A 99 -3.77 -11.33 -13.46
N SER A 100 -5.09 -11.56 -13.40
CA SER A 100 -5.81 -12.38 -14.40
C SER A 100 -5.87 -11.78 -15.80
N LEU A 101 -5.72 -10.47 -15.91
CA LEU A 101 -5.78 -9.74 -17.19
C LEU A 101 -4.39 -9.32 -17.68
N LEU A 102 -3.32 -9.66 -16.97
CA LEU A 102 -1.97 -9.44 -17.44
C LEU A 102 -1.71 -10.28 -18.70
N ASN A 103 -1.00 -9.71 -19.63
CA ASN A 103 -0.47 -10.43 -20.80
C ASN A 103 0.88 -9.80 -21.19
N PRO A 104 1.69 -10.46 -22.04
CA PRO A 104 3.00 -9.94 -22.38
C PRO A 104 2.97 -8.50 -22.91
N ALA A 105 2.02 -8.15 -23.77
CA ALA A 105 1.91 -6.79 -24.32
C ALA A 105 1.62 -5.76 -23.22
N SER A 106 0.60 -6.01 -22.40
CA SER A 106 0.25 -5.08 -21.30
C SER A 106 1.39 -4.91 -20.29
N ILE A 107 2.18 -5.96 -20.02
CA ILE A 107 3.34 -5.86 -19.12
C ILE A 107 4.41 -4.91 -19.71
N TRP A 108 4.70 -5.01 -21.00
CA TRP A 108 5.64 -4.11 -21.67
C TRP A 108 5.11 -2.68 -21.74
N ASP A 109 3.79 -2.49 -21.99
CA ASP A 109 3.17 -1.16 -21.96
C ASP A 109 3.26 -0.51 -20.57
N LEU A 110 2.97 -1.27 -19.51
CA LEU A 110 3.10 -0.81 -18.13
C LEU A 110 4.54 -0.37 -17.80
N GLN A 111 5.52 -1.17 -18.21
CA GLN A 111 6.93 -0.83 -18.03
C GLN A 111 7.34 0.41 -18.83
N ALA A 112 6.94 0.51 -20.08
CA ALA A 112 7.26 1.65 -20.94
C ALA A 112 6.69 2.98 -20.41
N LEU A 113 5.56 2.91 -19.67
CA LEU A 113 4.95 4.04 -18.97
C LEU A 113 5.53 4.26 -17.56
N GLY A 114 6.67 3.63 -17.24
CA GLY A 114 7.39 3.86 -16.01
C GLY A 114 6.70 3.32 -14.76
N LEU A 115 5.92 2.22 -14.88
CA LEU A 115 5.41 1.54 -13.69
C LEU A 115 6.56 1.11 -12.81
N GLU A 116 6.62 1.62 -11.57
CA GLU A 116 7.69 1.33 -10.61
C GLU A 116 7.51 -0.03 -9.93
N THR A 117 6.27 -0.35 -9.56
CA THR A 117 5.98 -1.58 -8.82
C THR A 117 4.69 -2.24 -9.30
N LEU A 118 4.79 -3.49 -9.70
CA LEU A 118 3.66 -4.37 -9.99
C LEU A 118 3.41 -5.25 -8.76
N ILE A 119 2.23 -5.14 -8.16
CA ILE A 119 1.80 -5.96 -7.02
C ILE A 119 0.74 -6.94 -7.51
N ILE A 120 0.98 -8.23 -7.31
CA ILE A 120 0.07 -9.31 -7.70
C ILE A 120 -0.43 -10.00 -6.44
N SER A 121 -1.74 -10.13 -6.31
CA SER A 121 -2.38 -10.69 -5.13
C SER A 121 -2.36 -12.23 -5.14
N ILE A 122 -1.88 -12.85 -4.05
CA ILE A 122 -1.88 -14.30 -3.83
C ILE A 122 -2.43 -14.59 -2.42
N ASP A 123 -3.47 -15.42 -2.29
CA ASP A 123 -4.20 -15.57 -1.02
C ASP A 123 -4.05 -16.94 -0.35
N ALA A 124 -3.52 -17.94 -1.05
CA ALA A 124 -3.42 -19.30 -0.50
C ALA A 124 -2.19 -20.03 -1.05
N PRO A 125 -1.60 -20.97 -0.28
CA PRO A 125 -0.36 -21.66 -0.61
C PRO A 125 -0.53 -22.84 -1.59
N SER A 126 -1.57 -22.82 -2.42
CA SER A 126 -1.76 -23.80 -3.50
C SER A 126 -2.66 -23.26 -4.60
N ALA A 127 -2.44 -23.71 -5.84
CA ALA A 127 -3.19 -23.29 -7.02
C ALA A 127 -4.70 -23.52 -6.84
N SER A 128 -5.09 -24.71 -6.42
CA SER A 128 -6.51 -25.04 -6.26
C SER A 128 -7.22 -24.17 -5.23
N ARG A 129 -6.58 -23.87 -4.09
CA ARG A 129 -7.16 -23.02 -3.04
C ARG A 129 -7.19 -21.55 -3.47
N HIS A 130 -6.12 -21.07 -4.12
CA HIS A 130 -6.04 -19.69 -4.60
C HIS A 130 -7.09 -19.42 -5.68
N ASP A 131 -7.13 -20.25 -6.72
CA ASP A 131 -8.06 -20.13 -7.84
C ASP A 131 -9.52 -20.23 -7.38
N ALA A 132 -9.84 -21.21 -6.52
CA ALA A 132 -11.17 -21.40 -5.95
C ALA A 132 -11.60 -20.19 -5.08
N HIS A 133 -10.66 -19.64 -4.28
CA HIS A 133 -10.95 -18.46 -3.46
C HIS A 133 -11.26 -17.24 -4.33
N ARG A 134 -10.49 -17.03 -5.39
CA ARG A 134 -10.68 -15.90 -6.33
C ARG A 134 -11.80 -16.13 -7.34
N GLY A 135 -12.30 -17.37 -7.48
CA GLY A 135 -13.29 -17.73 -8.47
C GLY A 135 -12.78 -17.56 -9.91
N LEU A 136 -11.49 -17.77 -10.12
CA LEU A 136 -10.76 -17.63 -11.40
C LEU A 136 -9.95 -18.89 -11.67
N PRO A 137 -10.56 -19.93 -12.28
CA PRO A 137 -9.86 -21.17 -12.60
C PRO A 137 -8.65 -20.92 -13.52
N GLY A 138 -7.50 -21.52 -13.19
CA GLY A 138 -6.26 -21.38 -13.96
C GLY A 138 -5.48 -20.09 -13.69
N LEU A 139 -5.94 -19.24 -12.75
CA LEU A 139 -5.27 -17.98 -12.41
C LEU A 139 -3.82 -18.19 -11.95
N THR A 140 -3.59 -19.18 -11.12
CA THR A 140 -2.25 -19.46 -10.58
C THR A 140 -1.26 -19.81 -11.69
N GLU A 141 -1.67 -20.66 -12.65
CA GLU A 141 -0.83 -21.02 -13.79
C GLU A 141 -0.54 -19.80 -14.68
N HIS A 142 -1.57 -19.00 -14.92
CA HIS A 142 -1.41 -17.75 -15.65
C HIS A 142 -0.41 -16.81 -14.96
N ILE A 143 -0.48 -16.63 -13.63
CA ILE A 143 0.48 -15.83 -12.87
C ILE A 143 1.89 -16.43 -12.99
N ARG A 144 2.04 -17.76 -12.90
CA ARG A 144 3.32 -18.45 -13.08
C ARG A 144 3.97 -18.13 -14.42
N GLU A 145 3.18 -17.99 -15.48
CA GLU A 145 3.67 -17.58 -16.79
C GLU A 145 4.02 -16.09 -16.85
N MET A 146 3.22 -15.22 -16.21
CA MET A 146 3.38 -13.75 -16.31
C MET A 146 4.50 -13.20 -15.43
N VAL A 147 4.79 -13.79 -14.29
CA VAL A 147 5.88 -13.32 -13.38
C VAL A 147 7.25 -13.30 -14.10
N PRO A 148 7.68 -14.35 -14.82
CA PRO A 148 8.91 -14.28 -15.60
C PRO A 148 8.89 -13.25 -16.73
N VAL A 149 7.72 -13.01 -17.35
CA VAL A 149 7.57 -11.96 -18.38
C VAL A 149 7.79 -10.59 -17.79
N ALA A 150 7.15 -10.29 -16.65
CA ALA A 150 7.32 -9.03 -15.93
C ALA A 150 8.80 -8.79 -15.56
N ARG A 151 9.47 -9.83 -15.07
CA ARG A 151 10.90 -9.73 -14.73
C ARG A 151 11.79 -9.48 -15.95
N ARG A 152 11.50 -10.07 -17.11
CA ARG A 152 12.22 -9.77 -18.37
C ARG A 152 11.95 -8.34 -18.86
N ALA A 153 10.79 -7.80 -18.59
CA ALA A 153 10.46 -6.41 -18.87
C ALA A 153 11.13 -5.41 -17.88
N GLY A 154 11.84 -5.90 -16.85
CA GLY A 154 12.49 -5.05 -15.84
C GLY A 154 11.61 -4.73 -14.63
N LEU A 155 10.39 -5.23 -14.59
CA LEU A 155 9.54 -5.21 -13.40
C LEU A 155 9.88 -6.44 -12.53
N ASP A 156 10.13 -6.23 -11.23
CA ASP A 156 10.26 -7.34 -10.28
C ASP A 156 9.00 -7.38 -9.41
N PRO A 157 7.97 -8.22 -9.78
CA PRO A 157 6.68 -8.15 -9.13
C PRO A 157 6.73 -8.54 -7.66
N VAL A 158 5.88 -7.89 -6.87
CA VAL A 158 5.67 -8.17 -5.45
C VAL A 158 4.43 -9.03 -5.28
N ALA A 159 4.54 -10.15 -4.57
CA ALA A 159 3.36 -10.87 -4.12
C ALA A 159 2.69 -10.11 -2.96
N SER A 160 1.41 -9.81 -3.06
CA SER A 160 0.61 -9.30 -1.94
C SER A 160 -0.21 -10.44 -1.34
N VAL A 161 0.03 -10.74 -0.09
CA VAL A 161 -0.61 -11.84 0.64
C VAL A 161 -1.46 -11.29 1.77
N THR A 162 -2.78 -11.44 1.66
CA THR A 162 -3.67 -11.12 2.78
C THR A 162 -3.56 -12.21 3.85
N LEU A 163 -3.14 -11.84 5.06
CA LEU A 163 -3.18 -12.74 6.20
C LEU A 163 -4.63 -13.20 6.42
N SER A 164 -4.86 -14.48 6.26
CA SER A 164 -6.20 -15.07 6.33
C SER A 164 -6.15 -16.52 6.78
N ARG A 165 -7.28 -17.09 7.19
CA ARG A 165 -7.41 -18.51 7.55
C ARG A 165 -7.31 -19.47 6.32
N LEU A 166 -7.05 -18.92 5.13
CA LEU A 166 -6.65 -19.70 3.95
C LEU A 166 -5.19 -20.16 4.04
N ILE A 167 -4.41 -19.56 4.92
CA ILE A 167 -3.01 -19.87 5.15
C ILE A 167 -2.91 -20.57 6.51
N GLU A 168 -2.46 -21.80 6.51
CA GLU A 168 -2.23 -22.59 7.74
C GLU A 168 -0.78 -22.47 8.20
N ASP A 169 0.16 -22.45 7.24
CA ASP A 169 1.59 -22.25 7.47
C ASP A 169 2.16 -21.22 6.51
N LEU A 170 2.76 -20.15 7.05
CA LEU A 170 3.45 -19.14 6.25
C LEU A 170 4.71 -19.70 5.54
N GLY A 171 5.32 -20.74 6.06
CA GLY A 171 6.44 -21.39 5.38
C GLY A 171 6.02 -22.06 4.08
N GLU A 172 4.83 -22.69 4.05
CA GLU A 172 4.23 -23.21 2.81
C GLU A 172 3.91 -22.08 1.83
N MET A 173 3.38 -20.98 2.34
CA MET A 173 3.10 -19.81 1.52
C MET A 173 4.37 -19.26 0.86
N ILE A 174 5.46 -19.14 1.60
CA ILE A 174 6.75 -18.68 1.06
C ILE A 174 7.25 -19.61 -0.05
N ARG A 175 7.25 -20.92 0.18
CA ARG A 175 7.67 -21.91 -0.85
C ARG A 175 6.81 -21.80 -2.11
N PHE A 176 5.51 -21.66 -1.94
CA PHE A 176 4.58 -21.51 -3.08
C PHE A 176 4.86 -20.23 -3.88
N LEU A 177 5.15 -19.11 -3.22
CA LEU A 177 5.52 -17.87 -3.89
C LEU A 177 6.86 -18.01 -4.66
N GLU A 178 7.83 -18.74 -4.11
CA GLU A 178 9.08 -19.05 -4.81
C GLU A 178 8.83 -19.88 -6.08
N GLU A 179 7.98 -20.90 -6.00
CA GLU A 179 7.59 -21.74 -7.14
C GLU A 179 6.89 -20.92 -8.24
N LEU A 180 6.16 -19.86 -7.89
CA LEU A 180 5.57 -18.90 -8.83
C LEU A 180 6.60 -17.91 -9.40
N GLY A 181 7.83 -17.88 -8.88
CA GLY A 181 8.92 -17.03 -9.33
C GLY A 181 8.99 -15.66 -8.68
N PHE A 182 8.24 -15.40 -7.62
CA PHE A 182 8.37 -14.17 -6.84
C PHE A 182 9.69 -14.13 -6.06
N ARG A 183 10.21 -12.93 -5.84
CA ARG A 183 11.37 -12.65 -4.99
C ARG A 183 11.03 -11.74 -3.83
N ARG A 184 9.89 -11.05 -3.91
CA ARG A 184 9.41 -10.06 -2.94
C ARG A 184 7.99 -10.37 -2.54
N VAL A 185 7.68 -10.16 -1.27
CA VAL A 185 6.35 -10.35 -0.72
C VAL A 185 6.02 -9.25 0.28
N THR A 186 4.78 -8.81 0.28
CA THR A 186 4.19 -7.99 1.34
C THR A 186 2.97 -8.70 1.92
N PHE A 187 2.84 -8.66 3.24
CA PHE A 187 1.67 -9.18 3.93
C PHE A 187 0.70 -8.04 4.24
N SER A 188 -0.53 -8.17 3.78
CA SER A 188 -1.61 -7.25 4.12
C SER A 188 -2.35 -7.73 5.37
N TYR A 189 -2.56 -6.80 6.30
CA TYR A 189 -3.19 -7.09 7.59
C TYR A 189 -4.69 -6.79 7.48
N PRO A 190 -5.57 -7.81 7.62
CA PRO A 190 -6.98 -7.62 7.38
C PRO A 190 -7.63 -6.72 8.42
N ILE A 191 -8.60 -5.93 7.96
CA ILE A 191 -9.54 -5.20 8.80
C ILE A 191 -10.95 -5.55 8.35
N THR A 192 -11.71 -6.13 9.25
CA THR A 192 -13.06 -6.63 8.96
C THR A 192 -14.14 -5.57 9.14
N ARG A 193 -13.87 -4.52 9.92
CA ARG A 193 -14.83 -3.47 10.27
C ARG A 193 -14.52 -2.16 9.57
N LEU A 194 -14.52 -2.19 8.23
CA LEU A 194 -14.33 -0.99 7.43
C LEU A 194 -15.60 -0.14 7.40
N ARG A 195 -15.44 1.16 7.60
CA ARG A 195 -16.51 2.16 7.53
C ARG A 195 -16.41 3.05 6.29
N SER A 196 -15.33 2.95 5.53
CA SER A 196 -15.11 3.72 4.31
C SER A 196 -15.83 3.10 3.11
N SER A 197 -15.79 3.79 1.98
CA SER A 197 -16.26 3.26 0.68
C SER A 197 -15.38 2.14 0.13
N TYR A 198 -14.18 1.92 0.69
CA TYR A 198 -13.30 0.84 0.24
C TYR A 198 -13.90 -0.53 0.56
N LEU A 199 -14.03 -1.37 -0.45
CA LEU A 199 -14.70 -2.67 -0.39
C LEU A 199 -13.74 -3.86 -0.30
N GLY A 200 -12.44 -3.60 -0.06
CA GLY A 200 -11.39 -4.62 -0.13
C GLY A 200 -11.49 -5.75 0.91
N PHE A 201 -12.15 -5.48 2.05
CA PHE A 201 -12.40 -6.50 3.05
C PHE A 201 -13.87 -6.51 3.44
N ALA A 202 -14.49 -7.68 3.36
CA ALA A 202 -15.82 -7.93 3.89
C ALA A 202 -15.72 -8.45 5.34
N ASP A 203 -16.82 -8.36 6.06
CA ASP A 203 -16.97 -9.06 7.34
C ASP A 203 -17.08 -10.57 7.07
N HIS A 204 -15.94 -11.27 7.16
CA HIS A 204 -15.83 -12.67 6.82
C HIS A 204 -14.87 -13.39 7.79
N TYR A 205 -15.28 -14.55 8.30
CA TYR A 205 -14.54 -15.32 9.30
C TYR A 205 -13.07 -15.61 8.93
N SER A 206 -12.75 -15.70 7.64
CA SER A 206 -11.40 -16.01 7.17
C SER A 206 -10.38 -14.88 7.41
N VAL A 207 -10.85 -13.67 7.68
CA VAL A 207 -10.04 -12.47 7.95
C VAL A 207 -10.38 -11.84 9.29
N ASP A 208 -11.27 -12.46 10.07
CA ASP A 208 -11.61 -12.03 11.42
C ASP A 208 -10.67 -12.71 12.42
N PHE A 209 -9.80 -11.93 13.04
CA PHE A 209 -8.77 -12.38 13.97
C PHE A 209 -8.88 -11.67 15.31
N THR A 210 -8.66 -12.40 16.39
CA THR A 210 -8.45 -11.78 17.70
C THR A 210 -7.11 -11.04 17.75
N PRO A 211 -6.93 -10.09 18.69
CA PRO A 211 -5.64 -9.43 18.90
C PRO A 211 -4.48 -10.43 19.13
N GLU A 212 -4.74 -11.54 19.84
CA GLU A 212 -3.76 -12.58 20.14
C GLU A 212 -3.38 -13.38 18.88
N GLU A 213 -4.34 -13.63 18.00
CA GLU A 213 -4.09 -14.29 16.71
C GLU A 213 -3.25 -13.39 15.82
N LEU A 214 -3.60 -12.09 15.67
CA LEU A 214 -2.81 -11.11 14.90
C LEU A 214 -1.40 -10.96 15.48
N TYR A 215 -1.26 -10.91 16.81
CA TYR A 215 0.06 -10.87 17.45
C TYR A 215 0.93 -12.06 17.03
N ARG A 216 0.37 -13.28 17.01
CA ARG A 216 1.09 -14.48 16.56
C ARG A 216 1.44 -14.42 15.08
N TRP A 217 0.54 -13.93 14.22
CA TRP A 217 0.82 -13.72 12.81
C TRP A 217 2.00 -12.75 12.61
N PHE A 218 2.01 -11.63 13.30
CA PHE A 218 3.11 -10.65 13.21
C PHE A 218 4.43 -11.22 13.72
N SER A 219 4.41 -12.01 14.79
CA SER A 219 5.62 -12.72 15.25
C SER A 219 6.15 -13.66 14.18
N ARG A 220 5.26 -14.43 13.54
CA ARG A 220 5.66 -15.37 12.49
C ARG A 220 6.23 -14.68 11.26
N VAL A 221 5.64 -13.55 10.83
CA VAL A 221 6.21 -12.74 9.74
C VAL A 221 7.60 -12.22 10.11
N GLN A 222 7.80 -11.77 11.35
CA GLN A 222 9.11 -11.31 11.85
C GLN A 222 10.18 -12.41 11.83
N GLU A 223 9.82 -13.63 12.23
CA GLU A 223 10.73 -14.79 12.16
C GLU A 223 11.12 -15.08 10.71
N LEU A 224 10.16 -15.08 9.80
CA LEU A 224 10.40 -15.33 8.38
C LEU A 224 11.29 -14.28 7.73
N LYS A 225 11.27 -13.02 8.18
CA LYS A 225 12.18 -11.99 7.64
C LYS A 225 13.66 -12.35 7.77
N SER A 226 14.03 -13.15 8.76
CA SER A 226 15.42 -13.57 8.98
C SER A 226 15.78 -14.92 8.34
N THR A 227 14.77 -15.71 7.95
CA THR A 227 14.98 -17.09 7.49
C THR A 227 14.50 -17.35 6.07
N SER A 228 13.63 -16.47 5.52
CA SER A 228 13.07 -16.60 4.18
C SER A 228 14.08 -16.19 3.11
N SER A 229 14.07 -16.89 1.98
CA SER A 229 14.71 -16.50 0.72
C SER A 229 14.04 -15.32 0.02
N LEU A 230 12.72 -15.09 0.29
CA LEU A 230 11.99 -13.94 -0.23
C LEU A 230 12.27 -12.70 0.62
N ASN A 231 12.37 -11.56 -0.06
CA ASN A 231 12.43 -10.27 0.62
C ASN A 231 11.02 -9.88 1.11
N ILE A 232 10.80 -9.92 2.42
CA ILE A 232 9.55 -9.51 3.07
C ILE A 232 9.59 -8.01 3.32
N LEU A 233 8.70 -7.26 2.67
CA LEU A 233 8.72 -5.79 2.62
C LEU A 233 8.18 -5.11 3.88
N ASN A 234 7.31 -5.78 4.65
CA ASN A 234 6.76 -5.22 5.89
C ASN A 234 7.90 -4.87 6.87
N PRO A 235 7.97 -3.65 7.41
CA PRO A 235 9.05 -3.26 8.31
C PRO A 235 8.98 -4.02 9.64
N TRP A 236 10.09 -4.59 10.08
CA TRP A 236 10.15 -5.32 11.34
C TRP A 236 9.70 -4.46 12.53
N LEU A 237 10.13 -3.20 12.55
CA LEU A 237 9.71 -2.23 13.57
C LEU A 237 8.23 -1.85 13.47
N GLY A 238 7.65 -1.87 12.26
CA GLY A 238 6.21 -1.67 12.05
C GLY A 238 5.39 -2.79 12.68
N LEU A 239 5.75 -4.04 12.37
CA LEU A 239 5.11 -5.21 12.99
C LEU A 239 5.20 -5.17 14.53
N ARG A 240 6.37 -4.80 15.05
CA ARG A 240 6.56 -4.67 16.50
C ARG A 240 5.74 -3.52 17.12
N ASP A 241 5.55 -2.42 16.41
CA ASP A 241 4.71 -1.32 16.88
C ASP A 241 3.23 -1.71 16.90
N LEU A 242 2.78 -2.46 15.91
CA LEU A 242 1.42 -3.05 15.88
C LEU A 242 1.22 -4.07 17.01
N GLN A 243 2.21 -4.91 17.31
CA GLN A 243 2.15 -5.83 18.46
C GLN A 243 2.00 -5.10 19.79
N ARG A 244 2.66 -3.94 19.95
CA ARG A 244 2.46 -3.09 21.13
C ARG A 244 1.03 -2.59 21.24
N GLN A 245 0.46 -2.14 20.12
CA GLN A 245 -0.94 -1.68 20.05
C GLN A 245 -1.91 -2.81 20.41
N LEU A 246 -1.72 -4.01 19.87
CA LEU A 246 -2.55 -5.19 20.18
C LEU A 246 -2.49 -5.59 21.66
N THR A 247 -1.38 -5.27 22.35
CA THR A 247 -1.20 -5.48 23.81
C THR A 247 -1.51 -4.25 24.65
N GLN A 248 -2.27 -3.29 24.09
CA GLN A 248 -2.69 -2.05 24.76
C GLN A 248 -1.52 -1.17 25.25
N GLN A 249 -0.34 -1.34 24.68
CA GLN A 249 0.78 -0.45 24.91
C GLN A 249 0.75 0.70 23.89
N PRO A 250 1.19 1.92 24.25
CA PRO A 250 1.20 3.05 23.32
C PRO A 250 2.09 2.74 22.10
N GLY A 251 1.56 2.99 20.91
CA GLY A 251 2.32 2.94 19.67
C GLY A 251 3.40 4.03 19.66
N ARG A 252 4.48 3.79 18.94
CA ARG A 252 5.62 4.72 18.81
C ARG A 252 5.49 5.61 17.59
N PHE A 253 4.87 5.08 16.53
CA PHE A 253 4.75 5.75 15.24
C PHE A 253 3.29 6.09 14.95
N PRO A 254 2.89 7.38 15.09
CA PRO A 254 1.54 7.81 14.74
C PRO A 254 1.30 7.62 13.24
N CYS A 255 0.06 7.25 12.90
CA CYS A 255 -0.36 7.13 11.50
C CYS A 255 -0.32 8.51 10.82
N LEU A 256 0.25 8.57 9.61
CA LEU A 256 0.34 9.79 8.80
C LEU A 256 -0.80 9.93 7.79
N ALA A 257 -1.83 9.08 7.86
CA ALA A 257 -3.03 9.19 7.02
C ALA A 257 -3.79 10.50 7.29
N GLY A 258 -4.20 11.19 6.22
CA GLY A 258 -4.77 12.53 6.26
C GLY A 258 -3.73 13.66 6.29
N TYR A 259 -2.44 13.32 6.38
CA TYR A 259 -1.33 14.28 6.26
C TYR A 259 -0.43 13.96 5.07
N LYS A 260 0.12 12.76 5.02
CA LYS A 260 1.01 12.29 3.95
C LYS A 260 0.36 11.23 3.08
N TYR A 261 -0.64 10.52 3.59
CA TYR A 261 -1.30 9.41 2.92
C TYR A 261 -2.78 9.66 2.80
N PHE A 262 -3.33 9.29 1.62
CA PHE A 262 -4.74 9.45 1.31
C PHE A 262 -5.27 8.22 0.57
N PHE A 263 -6.57 7.96 0.72
CA PHE A 263 -7.32 7.05 -0.11
C PHE A 263 -8.31 7.85 -0.97
N VAL A 264 -8.51 7.43 -2.22
CA VAL A 264 -9.48 8.02 -3.15
C VAL A 264 -10.31 6.89 -3.75
N ASP A 265 -11.62 7.06 -3.73
CA ASP A 265 -12.54 6.10 -4.33
C ASP A 265 -12.75 6.33 -5.84
N TRP A 266 -13.57 5.49 -6.47
CA TRP A 266 -13.92 5.55 -7.90
C TRP A 266 -14.83 6.73 -8.28
N HIS A 267 -15.39 7.45 -7.30
CA HIS A 267 -16.08 8.73 -7.49
C HIS A 267 -15.12 9.91 -7.37
N LEU A 268 -13.82 9.64 -7.15
CA LEU A 268 -12.77 10.61 -6.91
C LEU A 268 -13.02 11.46 -5.66
N GLN A 269 -13.62 10.83 -4.63
CA GLN A 269 -13.70 11.40 -3.29
C GLN A 269 -12.47 11.01 -2.48
N VAL A 270 -11.86 11.98 -1.82
CA VAL A 270 -10.69 11.80 -0.96
C VAL A 270 -11.16 11.39 0.43
N TYR A 271 -10.54 10.37 0.98
CA TYR A 271 -10.69 9.93 2.37
C TYR A 271 -9.34 9.98 3.07
N ARG A 272 -9.39 10.11 4.38
CA ARG A 272 -8.18 10.00 5.20
C ARG A 272 -7.49 8.65 5.00
N CYS A 273 -8.24 7.57 5.07
CA CYS A 273 -7.78 6.19 4.90
C CYS A 273 -8.97 5.25 4.63
N HIS A 274 -8.70 3.97 4.47
CA HIS A 274 -9.72 2.94 4.27
C HIS A 274 -10.67 2.73 5.46
N TYR A 275 -10.25 3.07 6.67
CA TYR A 275 -11.00 2.81 7.91
C TYR A 275 -12.03 3.88 8.23
N LEU A 276 -11.75 5.14 7.90
CA LEU A 276 -12.60 6.28 8.22
C LEU A 276 -13.47 6.65 7.01
N ALA A 277 -14.80 6.63 7.22
CA ALA A 277 -15.80 6.73 6.15
C ALA A 277 -16.07 8.16 5.68
N ASP A 278 -15.66 9.17 6.46
CA ASP A 278 -16.01 10.56 6.16
C ASP A 278 -15.17 11.10 5.01
N PRO A 279 -15.77 11.50 3.86
CA PRO A 279 -15.04 12.08 2.76
C PRO A 279 -14.48 13.45 3.15
N LEU A 280 -13.25 13.72 2.74
CA LEU A 280 -12.59 15.01 2.98
C LEU A 280 -12.89 16.03 1.87
N GLY A 281 -13.35 15.59 0.70
CA GLY A 281 -13.68 16.41 -0.45
C GLY A 281 -13.27 15.75 -1.77
N PRO A 282 -13.53 16.42 -2.91
CA PRO A 282 -13.17 15.92 -4.22
C PRO A 282 -11.65 15.95 -4.45
N LEU A 283 -11.14 15.02 -5.26
CA LEU A 283 -9.71 14.83 -5.52
C LEU A 283 -9.05 16.10 -6.09
N GLU A 284 -9.74 16.80 -6.97
CA GLU A 284 -9.23 18.02 -7.60
C GLU A 284 -8.99 19.16 -6.59
N GLU A 285 -9.64 19.09 -5.43
CA GLU A 285 -9.54 20.08 -4.35
C GLU A 285 -8.66 19.61 -3.18
N ILE A 286 -7.92 18.51 -3.32
CA ILE A 286 -7.08 17.96 -2.24
C ILE A 286 -6.09 18.98 -1.66
N GLY A 287 -5.70 19.97 -2.44
CA GLY A 287 -4.86 21.09 -1.98
C GLY A 287 -5.47 21.89 -0.84
N GLN A 288 -6.79 21.97 -0.76
CA GLN A 288 -7.55 22.71 0.26
C GLN A 288 -7.75 21.91 1.54
N ILE A 289 -7.57 20.58 1.50
CA ILE A 289 -7.73 19.70 2.68
C ILE A 289 -6.62 20.00 3.68
N PRO A 290 -6.93 20.45 4.90
CA PRO A 290 -5.92 20.69 5.92
C PRO A 290 -5.23 19.39 6.34
N PRO A 291 -3.96 19.42 6.75
CA PRO A 291 -3.26 18.24 7.23
C PRO A 291 -3.85 17.76 8.57
N ILE A 292 -4.21 16.49 8.64
CA ILE A 292 -4.73 15.85 9.87
C ILE A 292 -3.55 15.19 10.58
N ARG A 293 -3.25 15.62 11.80
CA ARG A 293 -2.11 15.17 12.62
C ARG A 293 -2.54 14.94 14.06
N ASP A 294 -3.49 14.06 14.28
CA ASP A 294 -4.09 13.74 15.57
C ASP A 294 -3.43 12.57 16.31
N GLY A 295 -2.36 12.00 15.76
CA GLY A 295 -1.66 10.88 16.37
C GLY A 295 -2.43 9.55 16.30
N CYS A 296 -3.28 9.35 15.29
CA CYS A 296 -4.13 8.18 15.15
C CYS A 296 -3.39 6.83 15.28
N HIS A 297 -3.98 5.91 16.05
CA HIS A 297 -3.55 4.53 16.27
C HIS A 297 -4.72 3.53 16.19
N GLU A 298 -5.80 3.87 15.48
CA GLU A 298 -7.09 3.13 15.50
C GLU A 298 -7.04 1.77 14.80
N CYS A 299 -6.04 1.52 13.95
CA CYS A 299 -6.03 0.34 13.09
C CYS A 299 -4.65 -0.26 12.89
N THR A 300 -4.62 -1.43 12.24
CA THR A 300 -3.41 -2.16 11.86
C THR A 300 -3.15 -2.15 10.34
N ILE A 301 -3.82 -1.30 9.55
CA ILE A 301 -3.69 -1.31 8.07
C ILE A 301 -2.25 -1.03 7.64
N ASP A 302 -1.63 -2.01 6.97
CA ASP A 302 -0.25 -1.96 6.46
C ASP A 302 -0.01 -0.76 5.54
N CYS A 303 -0.93 -0.49 4.61
CA CYS A 303 -0.83 0.61 3.62
C CYS A 303 -0.58 1.99 4.25
N TYR A 304 -0.89 2.21 5.52
CA TYR A 304 -0.69 3.47 6.23
C TYR A 304 0.25 3.35 7.42
N ARG A 305 0.20 2.21 8.13
CA ARG A 305 1.02 2.01 9.33
C ARG A 305 2.48 1.76 8.97
N ASP A 306 2.75 0.88 8.01
CA ASP A 306 4.11 0.54 7.59
C ASP A 306 4.85 1.75 7.00
N PRO A 307 4.28 2.52 6.04
CA PRO A 307 4.93 3.74 5.56
C PRO A 307 5.12 4.81 6.63
N SER A 308 4.25 4.89 7.64
CA SER A 308 4.40 5.86 8.74
C SER A 308 5.67 5.62 9.56
N VAL A 309 6.10 4.36 9.70
CA VAL A 309 7.36 4.02 10.36
C VAL A 309 8.56 4.55 9.56
N TYR A 310 8.55 4.36 8.25
CA TYR A 310 9.61 4.83 7.36
C TYR A 310 9.69 6.35 7.30
N GLN A 311 8.56 7.05 7.33
CA GLN A 311 8.52 8.50 7.16
C GLN A 311 8.63 9.29 8.47
N TYR A 312 8.58 8.65 9.62
CA TYR A 312 8.65 9.34 10.91
C TYR A 312 9.86 10.25 11.02
N LEU A 313 11.05 9.78 10.63
CA LEU A 313 12.28 10.58 10.63
C LEU A 313 12.15 11.84 9.77
N ALA A 314 11.66 11.72 8.55
CA ALA A 314 11.55 12.85 7.64
C ALA A 314 10.56 13.90 8.16
N VAL A 315 9.41 13.47 8.70
CA VAL A 315 8.43 14.36 9.32
C VAL A 315 9.04 15.05 10.55
N SER A 316 9.73 14.28 11.39
CA SER A 316 10.40 14.80 12.59
C SER A 316 11.47 15.85 12.25
N VAL A 317 12.27 15.61 11.20
CA VAL A 317 13.28 16.58 10.73
C VAL A 317 12.60 17.86 10.24
N ALA A 318 11.56 17.77 9.42
CA ALA A 318 10.85 18.95 8.94
C ALA A 318 10.22 19.76 10.08
N ASP A 319 9.60 19.09 11.05
CA ASP A 319 8.97 19.72 12.21
C ASP A 319 10.01 20.36 13.14
N GLY A 320 11.11 19.66 13.41
CA GLY A 320 12.20 20.18 14.23
C GLY A 320 12.82 21.44 13.63
N LEU A 321 13.10 21.43 12.33
CA LEU A 321 13.61 22.58 11.62
C LEU A 321 12.62 23.77 11.59
N ALA A 322 11.33 23.47 11.43
CA ALA A 322 10.28 24.49 11.49
C ALA A 322 10.21 25.16 12.90
N ALA A 323 10.32 24.35 13.96
CA ALA A 323 10.36 24.85 15.33
C ALA A 323 11.59 25.73 15.59
N LEU A 324 12.78 25.32 15.12
CA LEU A 324 14.01 26.12 15.23
C LEU A 324 13.88 27.47 14.51
N LYS A 325 13.32 27.49 13.30
CA LYS A 325 13.07 28.74 12.56
C LYS A 325 12.10 29.68 13.26
N GLN A 326 11.19 29.15 14.10
CA GLN A 326 10.27 29.92 14.93
C GLN A 326 10.88 30.35 16.28
N GLY A 327 12.16 30.09 16.53
CA GLY A 327 12.83 30.39 17.80
C GLY A 327 12.52 29.41 18.93
N LYS A 328 11.82 28.32 18.67
CA LYS A 328 11.45 27.29 19.65
C LYS A 328 12.55 26.23 19.80
N TRP A 329 13.73 26.67 20.29
CA TRP A 329 14.96 25.86 20.26
C TRP A 329 14.86 24.53 21.01
N LEU A 330 14.30 24.51 22.22
CA LEU A 330 14.16 23.29 23.04
C LEU A 330 13.23 22.28 22.35
N GLN A 331 12.12 22.75 21.80
CA GLN A 331 11.19 21.91 21.07
C GLN A 331 11.84 21.37 19.77
N GLY A 332 12.52 22.23 19.02
CA GLY A 332 13.18 21.82 17.77
C GLY A 332 14.25 20.77 18.00
N LEU A 333 15.15 21.00 18.96
CA LEU A 333 16.19 20.05 19.32
C LEU A 333 15.61 18.74 19.90
N GLY A 334 14.61 18.82 20.78
CA GLY A 334 13.93 17.65 21.33
C GLY A 334 13.26 16.79 20.26
N THR A 335 12.68 17.41 19.23
CA THR A 335 12.09 16.71 18.08
C THR A 335 13.17 16.03 17.23
N LEU A 336 14.25 16.73 16.91
CA LEU A 336 15.35 16.19 16.09
C LEU A 336 16.09 15.04 16.79
N LEU A 337 16.27 15.11 18.10
CA LEU A 337 16.99 14.11 18.91
C LEU A 337 16.05 13.01 19.47
N HIS A 338 14.79 13.01 19.09
CA HIS A 338 13.83 12.03 19.61
C HIS A 338 14.26 10.59 19.28
N PRO A 339 14.26 9.65 20.25
CA PRO A 339 14.76 8.29 20.05
C PRO A 339 14.09 7.53 18.90
N TYR A 340 12.83 7.85 18.60
CA TYR A 340 12.11 7.19 17.49
C TYR A 340 12.65 7.56 16.11
N ASN A 341 13.40 8.66 15.98
CA ASN A 341 14.12 8.99 14.74
C ASN A 341 15.17 7.93 14.40
N PHE A 342 15.88 7.41 15.40
CA PHE A 342 16.86 6.33 15.21
C PHE A 342 16.17 5.00 14.84
N LEU A 343 15.00 4.72 15.42
CA LEU A 343 14.21 3.55 15.04
C LEU A 343 13.68 3.66 13.62
N SER A 344 13.16 4.81 13.22
CA SER A 344 12.73 5.06 11.84
C SER A 344 13.88 4.95 10.85
N LEU A 345 15.06 5.47 11.21
CA LEU A 345 16.28 5.30 10.39
C LEU A 345 16.66 3.82 10.24
N ALA A 346 16.59 3.04 11.31
CA ALA A 346 16.86 1.61 11.24
C ALA A 346 15.88 0.89 10.32
N ALA A 347 14.58 1.24 10.37
CA ALA A 347 13.59 0.72 9.45
C ALA A 347 13.89 1.11 7.97
N LEU A 348 14.31 2.35 7.72
CA LEU A 348 14.73 2.80 6.39
C LEU A 348 15.93 2.01 5.87
N LEU A 349 16.90 1.71 6.73
CA LEU A 349 18.07 0.90 6.37
C LEU A 349 17.68 -0.56 6.10
N GLU A 350 16.71 -1.10 6.82
CA GLU A 350 16.12 -2.42 6.54
C GLU A 350 15.43 -2.42 5.17
N GLY A 351 14.61 -1.39 4.90
CA GLY A 351 13.85 -1.26 3.65
C GLY A 351 14.66 -0.74 2.45
N ARG A 352 15.98 -0.50 2.59
CA ARG A 352 16.80 0.13 1.53
C ARG A 352 16.73 -0.57 0.18
N HIS A 353 16.54 -1.89 0.17
CA HIS A 353 16.40 -2.67 -1.06
C HIS A 353 15.04 -2.50 -1.74
N TRP A 354 14.07 -1.87 -1.06
CA TRP A 354 12.74 -1.58 -1.58
C TRP A 354 12.60 -0.11 -2.02
N LEU A 355 13.26 0.79 -1.29
CA LEU A 355 13.16 2.24 -1.52
C LEU A 355 14.13 2.75 -2.61
N TRP A 356 15.12 1.93 -3.02
CA TRP A 356 16.25 2.35 -3.86
C TRP A 356 16.56 1.41 -5.03
N SER A 357 15.73 0.39 -5.28
CA SER A 357 15.87 -0.55 -6.39
C SER A 357 15.28 -0.02 -7.68
#